data_5102d4bf296921ce1d56cc3d541b52b0
#
_entry.id   5102d4bf296921ce1d56cc3d541b52b0
#
_cell.length_a   1.000
_cell.length_b   1.000
_cell.length_c   1.000
_cell.angle_alpha   90.00
_cell.angle_beta   90.00
_cell.angle_gamma   90.00
#
_symmetry.space_group_name_H-M   'P 1'
#
loop_
_entity.id
_entity.type
_entity.pdbx_description
1 polymer ?
#
loop_
_entity_poly.entity_id
_entity_poly.type
_entity_poly.pdbx_seq_one_letter_code
_entity_poly.pdbx_strand_id
1 'polypeptide(L)'
;TEHARDFADFGVAFDNYYSTHSPENRELAALIYKKLQAGGHIAKRTIKQAFDSVKQMFLPDRFIKGECPRCGAADQYGDSCEACGATYAPTELKNAISVLSGTRPVEKESEHYFFKLDDFEDTLRIWLFPDITAPRHVQPEVANKLDEWFNAGLKDWDISRDAPYFGFEIPDAPGKYFYVWLDAPIGYMASFKNLCARNKLDFNDFWGKDSKAELYHFIGKDILYFHALFWPAM
;
A
#
# COMPACT_ATOMS: atom_id res chain seq x y z
N THR A 1 -23.80 -7.83 -2.59
CA THR A 1 -23.38 -7.45 -1.24
C THR A 1 -24.01 -6.13 -0.83
N GLU A 2 -24.04 -5.81 0.45
CA GLU A 2 -24.67 -4.62 1.02
C GLU A 2 -24.13 -3.34 0.38
N HIS A 3 -22.83 -3.12 0.34
CA HIS A 3 -22.22 -1.93 -0.28
C HIS A 3 -22.60 -1.74 -1.76
N ALA A 4 -22.66 -2.81 -2.56
CA ALA A 4 -23.06 -2.68 -3.97
C ALA A 4 -24.51 -2.21 -4.11
N ARG A 5 -25.40 -2.66 -3.22
CA ARG A 5 -26.79 -2.16 -3.17
C ARG A 5 -26.85 -0.71 -2.75
N ASP A 6 -26.11 -0.34 -1.69
CA ASP A 6 -26.10 1.02 -1.18
C ASP A 6 -25.58 2.01 -2.26
N PHE A 7 -24.53 1.64 -3.01
CA PHE A 7 -24.08 2.43 -4.15
C PHE A 7 -25.17 2.58 -5.23
N ALA A 8 -25.88 1.49 -5.55
CA ALA A 8 -26.95 1.55 -6.53
C ALA A 8 -28.11 2.45 -6.06
N ASP A 9 -28.44 2.43 -4.78
CA ASP A 9 -29.46 3.29 -4.16
C ASP A 9 -29.09 4.78 -4.21
N PHE A 10 -27.78 5.09 -4.20
CA PHE A 10 -27.24 6.44 -4.46
C PHE A 10 -27.08 6.79 -5.96
N GLY A 11 -27.52 5.92 -6.86
CA GLY A 11 -27.42 6.15 -8.30
C GLY A 11 -26.01 5.94 -8.88
N VAL A 12 -25.12 5.30 -8.15
CA VAL A 12 -23.77 4.94 -8.63
C VAL A 12 -23.83 3.60 -9.35
N ALA A 13 -23.50 3.62 -10.64
CA ALA A 13 -23.43 2.43 -11.48
C ALA A 13 -21.97 2.03 -11.74
N PHE A 14 -21.71 0.73 -11.61
CA PHE A 14 -20.41 0.13 -11.92
C PHE A 14 -20.56 -0.90 -13.04
N ASP A 15 -19.66 -0.90 -14.02
CA ASP A 15 -19.55 -1.99 -14.98
C ASP A 15 -19.09 -3.28 -14.28
N ASN A 16 -18.23 -3.16 -13.27
CA ASN A 16 -17.80 -4.25 -12.41
C ASN A 16 -17.49 -3.77 -10.99
N TYR A 17 -18.34 -4.10 -10.03
CA TYR A 17 -18.06 -3.95 -8.60
C TYR A 17 -17.46 -5.24 -8.06
N TYR A 18 -16.17 -5.22 -7.73
CA TYR A 18 -15.41 -6.42 -7.44
C TYR A 18 -14.61 -6.31 -6.13
N SER A 19 -14.04 -7.43 -5.68
CA SER A 19 -13.25 -7.49 -4.46
C SER A 19 -11.76 -7.65 -4.77
N THR A 20 -10.92 -6.94 -4.00
CA THR A 20 -9.47 -7.17 -4.02
C THR A 20 -9.10 -8.57 -3.48
N HIS A 21 -9.95 -9.19 -2.65
CA HIS A 21 -9.75 -10.58 -2.22
C HIS A 21 -10.35 -11.55 -3.24
N SER A 22 -9.71 -11.61 -4.41
CA SER A 22 -10.13 -12.42 -5.56
C SER A 22 -8.99 -13.30 -6.09
N PRO A 23 -9.33 -14.39 -6.81
CA PRO A 23 -8.31 -15.22 -7.46
C PRO A 23 -7.44 -14.44 -8.46
N GLU A 24 -8.05 -13.55 -9.24
CA GLU A 24 -7.37 -12.72 -10.21
C GLU A 24 -6.36 -11.78 -9.53
N ASN A 25 -6.74 -11.18 -8.39
CA ASN A 25 -5.85 -10.29 -7.67
C ASN A 25 -4.68 -11.05 -7.05
N ARG A 26 -4.93 -12.24 -6.50
CA ARG A 26 -3.85 -13.11 -5.98
C ARG A 26 -2.84 -13.46 -7.06
N GLU A 27 -3.32 -13.87 -8.24
CA GLU A 27 -2.49 -14.24 -9.38
C GLU A 27 -1.64 -13.05 -9.85
N LEU A 28 -2.26 -11.88 -10.03
CA LEU A 28 -1.59 -10.67 -10.50
C LEU A 28 -0.59 -10.12 -9.47
N ALA A 29 -0.94 -10.10 -8.19
CA ALA A 29 -0.04 -9.68 -7.13
C ALA A 29 1.21 -10.58 -7.06
N ALA A 30 1.02 -11.89 -7.14
CA ALA A 30 2.13 -12.84 -7.18
C ALA A 30 3.00 -12.65 -8.45
N LEU A 31 2.39 -12.41 -9.60
CA LEU A 31 3.09 -12.16 -10.87
C LEU A 31 3.93 -10.89 -10.81
N ILE A 32 3.34 -9.78 -10.36
CA ILE A 32 4.02 -8.48 -10.24
C ILE A 32 5.16 -8.60 -9.25
N TYR A 33 4.91 -9.16 -8.06
CA TYR A 33 5.96 -9.39 -7.06
C TYR A 33 7.15 -10.18 -7.63
N LYS A 34 6.90 -11.29 -8.34
CA LYS A 34 7.96 -12.09 -8.94
C LYS A 34 8.75 -11.33 -10.01
N LYS A 35 8.10 -10.49 -10.79
CA LYS A 35 8.79 -9.62 -11.75
C LYS A 35 9.67 -8.60 -11.07
N LEU A 36 9.17 -7.93 -10.03
CA LEU A 36 9.94 -6.98 -9.23
C LEU A 36 11.14 -7.66 -8.55
N GLN A 37 10.95 -8.87 -8.02
CA GLN A 37 12.01 -9.67 -7.41
C GLN A 37 13.08 -10.05 -8.43
N ALA A 38 12.67 -10.54 -9.62
CA ALA A 38 13.59 -10.89 -10.71
C ALA A 38 14.36 -9.67 -11.25
N GLY A 39 13.74 -8.47 -11.22
CA GLY A 39 14.38 -7.21 -11.57
C GLY A 39 15.33 -6.66 -10.49
N GLY A 40 15.39 -7.27 -9.31
CA GLY A 40 16.23 -6.82 -8.20
C GLY A 40 15.61 -5.68 -7.37
N HIS A 41 14.33 -5.37 -7.57
CA HIS A 41 13.61 -4.26 -6.93
C HIS A 41 12.95 -4.65 -5.59
N ILE A 42 13.22 -5.85 -5.09
CA ILE A 42 12.80 -6.30 -3.76
C ILE A 42 14.01 -6.50 -2.86
N ALA A 43 14.05 -5.77 -1.75
CA ALA A 43 15.05 -5.94 -0.71
C ALA A 43 14.47 -6.71 0.49
N LYS A 44 15.32 -7.42 1.22
CA LYS A 44 14.98 -8.04 2.51
C LYS A 44 15.75 -7.35 3.61
N ARG A 45 15.08 -7.06 4.71
CA ARG A 45 15.70 -6.45 5.89
C ARG A 45 15.06 -7.00 7.15
N THR A 46 15.88 -7.22 8.16
CA THR A 46 15.38 -7.48 9.51
C THR A 46 15.03 -6.16 10.17
N ILE A 47 13.80 -6.04 10.65
CA ILE A 47 13.33 -4.88 11.40
C ILE A 47 12.86 -5.29 12.79
N LYS A 48 12.89 -4.35 13.71
CA LYS A 48 12.36 -4.53 15.06
C LYS A 48 10.96 -3.98 15.13
N GLN A 49 10.05 -4.77 15.69
CA GLN A 49 8.64 -4.41 15.82
C GLN A 49 8.12 -4.77 17.21
N ALA A 50 7.07 -4.08 17.62
CA ALA A 50 6.35 -4.40 18.83
C ALA A 50 5.59 -5.73 18.67
N PHE A 51 5.76 -6.64 19.61
CA PHE A 51 5.14 -7.96 19.62
C PHE A 51 4.34 -8.18 20.89
N ASP A 52 3.12 -8.64 20.75
CA ASP A 52 2.24 -9.03 21.85
C ASP A 52 2.48 -10.52 22.19
N SER A 53 3.13 -10.76 23.32
CA SER A 53 3.47 -12.14 23.77
C SER A 53 2.24 -12.94 24.20
N VAL A 54 1.13 -12.29 24.54
CA VAL A 54 -0.13 -12.97 24.93
C VAL A 54 -0.91 -13.37 23.67
N LYS A 55 -1.01 -12.46 22.70
CA LYS A 55 -1.70 -12.70 21.44
C LYS A 55 -0.83 -13.39 20.40
N GLN A 56 0.48 -13.52 20.65
CA GLN A 56 1.46 -14.14 19.75
C GLN A 56 1.44 -13.50 18.35
N MET A 57 1.42 -12.15 18.30
CA MET A 57 1.38 -11.41 17.03
C MET A 57 2.17 -10.11 17.11
N PHE A 58 2.69 -9.68 15.97
CA PHE A 58 3.19 -8.32 15.80
C PHE A 58 2.06 -7.32 15.81
N LEU A 59 2.30 -6.17 16.41
CA LEU A 59 1.28 -5.15 16.61
C LEU A 59 1.40 -4.05 15.55
N PRO A 60 0.40 -3.90 14.67
CA PRO A 60 0.24 -2.67 13.88
C PRO A 60 0.07 -1.44 14.80
N ASP A 61 0.43 -0.26 14.29
CA ASP A 61 0.45 1.01 15.02
C ASP A 61 -0.86 1.29 15.78
N ARG A 62 -2.01 0.97 15.16
CA ARG A 62 -3.35 1.13 15.75
C ARG A 62 -3.65 0.19 16.94
N PHE A 63 -2.81 -0.81 17.18
CA PHE A 63 -2.96 -1.75 18.30
C PHE A 63 -1.96 -1.50 19.43
N ILE A 64 -1.22 -0.40 19.37
CA ILE A 64 -0.33 0.06 20.42
C ILE A 64 -0.76 1.44 20.85
N LYS A 65 -0.85 1.64 22.15
CA LYS A 65 -1.08 2.95 22.76
C LYS A 65 -0.07 3.20 23.87
N GLY A 66 0.27 4.46 24.08
CA GLY A 66 1.20 4.87 25.11
C GLY A 66 1.30 6.38 25.25
N GLU A 67 2.37 6.83 25.88
CA GLU A 67 2.65 8.25 26.02
C GLU A 67 3.53 8.73 24.86
N CYS A 68 3.20 9.88 24.29
CA CYS A 68 3.99 10.52 23.24
C CYS A 68 5.44 10.74 23.69
N PRO A 69 6.45 10.30 22.93
CA PRO A 69 7.85 10.50 23.30
C PRO A 69 8.27 11.97 23.30
N ARG A 70 7.54 12.85 22.57
CA ARG A 70 7.84 14.27 22.44
C ARG A 70 7.17 15.14 23.50
N CYS A 71 5.84 15.06 23.64
CA CYS A 71 5.09 15.96 24.54
C CYS A 71 4.56 15.28 25.81
N GLY A 72 4.68 13.95 25.94
CA GLY A 72 4.18 13.23 27.10
C GLY A 72 2.67 13.02 27.16
N ALA A 73 1.91 13.41 26.13
CA ALA A 73 0.47 13.17 26.07
C ALA A 73 0.19 11.68 26.15
N ALA A 74 -0.72 11.27 27.05
CA ALA A 74 -1.12 9.89 27.23
C ALA A 74 -2.07 9.42 26.12
N ASP A 75 -2.26 8.11 26.02
CA ASP A 75 -3.24 7.44 25.15
C ASP A 75 -3.03 7.70 23.64
N GLN A 76 -1.79 7.93 23.22
CA GLN A 76 -1.45 8.16 21.83
C GLN A 76 -1.17 6.83 21.08
N TYR A 77 -1.55 6.76 19.80
CA TYR A 77 -1.28 5.61 18.95
C TYR A 77 0.18 5.50 18.50
N GLY A 78 0.54 4.35 17.92
CA GLY A 78 1.92 3.96 17.65
C GLY A 78 2.64 4.70 16.51
N ASP A 79 1.97 5.60 15.78
CA ASP A 79 2.52 6.28 14.61
C ASP A 79 2.57 7.80 14.74
N SER A 80 1.63 8.39 15.50
CA SER A 80 1.47 9.84 15.59
C SER A 80 0.81 10.30 16.88
N CYS A 81 1.09 11.53 17.27
CA CYS A 81 0.50 12.18 18.43
C CYS A 81 -0.62 13.12 18.01
N GLU A 82 -1.83 12.87 18.46
CA GLU A 82 -2.98 13.75 18.19
C GLU A 82 -2.86 15.12 18.89
N ALA A 83 -2.10 15.19 20.00
CA ALA A 83 -1.95 16.41 20.76
C ALA A 83 -0.90 17.38 20.18
N CYS A 84 0.22 16.89 19.66
CA CYS A 84 1.31 17.75 19.16
C CYS A 84 1.69 17.51 17.68
N GLY A 85 1.04 16.56 16.99
CA GLY A 85 1.30 16.26 15.58
C GLY A 85 2.64 15.56 15.30
N ALA A 86 3.39 15.16 16.33
CA ALA A 86 4.66 14.48 16.14
C ALA A 86 4.44 13.05 15.62
N THR A 87 5.28 12.62 14.66
CA THR A 87 5.36 11.24 14.18
C THR A 87 6.53 10.52 14.85
N TYR A 88 6.38 9.23 15.10
CA TYR A 88 7.37 8.38 15.75
C TYR A 88 7.12 6.90 15.41
N ALA A 89 8.10 6.04 15.68
CA ALA A 89 7.90 4.61 15.58
C ALA A 89 7.15 4.06 16.83
N PRO A 90 6.36 2.99 16.69
CA PRO A 90 5.64 2.38 17.82
C PRO A 90 6.54 2.02 19.02
N THR A 91 7.78 1.66 18.74
CA THR A 91 8.80 1.32 19.76
C THR A 91 9.30 2.53 20.55
N GLU A 92 9.05 3.75 20.09
CA GLU A 92 9.43 4.99 20.79
C GLU A 92 8.39 5.45 21.82
N LEU A 93 7.17 4.92 21.77
CA LEU A 93 6.14 5.24 22.77
C LEU A 93 6.59 4.86 24.18
N LYS A 94 6.40 5.79 25.11
CA LYS A 94 6.64 5.51 26.53
C LYS A 94 5.42 4.79 27.12
N ASN A 95 5.68 3.88 28.05
CA ASN A 95 4.61 3.11 28.71
C ASN A 95 3.65 2.43 27.72
N ALA A 96 4.17 1.95 26.59
CA ALA A 96 3.38 1.33 25.54
C ALA A 96 2.63 0.10 26.05
N ILE A 97 1.35 -0.02 25.65
CA ILE A 97 0.49 -1.16 25.92
C ILE A 97 -0.15 -1.68 24.64
N SER A 98 -0.33 -2.98 24.55
CA SER A 98 -1.15 -3.60 23.51
C SER A 98 -2.63 -3.32 23.78
N VAL A 99 -3.34 -2.75 22.81
CA VAL A 99 -4.80 -2.56 22.90
C VAL A 99 -5.54 -3.90 22.93
N LEU A 100 -4.93 -4.96 22.41
CA LEU A 100 -5.55 -6.29 22.30
C LEU A 100 -5.48 -7.11 23.60
N SER A 101 -4.40 -6.97 24.36
CA SER A 101 -4.16 -7.78 25.56
C SER A 101 -4.01 -6.95 26.85
N GLY A 102 -3.83 -5.64 26.74
CA GLY A 102 -3.52 -4.76 27.86
C GLY A 102 -2.09 -4.95 28.41
N THR A 103 -1.27 -5.79 27.79
CA THR A 103 0.09 -6.07 28.25
C THR A 103 1.12 -5.18 27.56
N ARG A 104 2.29 -5.02 28.16
CA ARG A 104 3.41 -4.32 27.55
C ARG A 104 3.97 -5.15 26.41
N PRO A 105 4.06 -4.60 25.17
CA PRO A 105 4.69 -5.29 24.07
C PRO A 105 6.18 -5.50 24.31
N VAL A 106 6.73 -6.57 23.72
CA VAL A 106 8.17 -6.80 23.66
C VAL A 106 8.68 -6.46 22.26
N GLU A 107 9.92 -6.03 22.15
CA GLU A 107 10.57 -5.85 20.85
C GLU A 107 10.99 -7.22 20.31
N LYS A 108 10.63 -7.50 19.06
CA LYS A 108 10.99 -8.74 18.37
C LYS A 108 11.41 -8.43 16.94
N GLU A 109 12.46 -9.12 16.48
CA GLU A 109 12.94 -8.99 15.12
C GLU A 109 12.10 -9.83 14.16
N SER A 110 11.87 -9.29 12.96
CA SER A 110 11.22 -9.97 11.85
C SER A 110 11.87 -9.58 10.54
N GLU A 111 12.05 -10.54 9.61
CA GLU A 111 12.48 -10.27 8.25
C GLU A 111 11.30 -9.69 7.47
N HIS A 112 11.50 -8.55 6.82
CA HIS A 112 10.52 -7.87 5.99
C HIS A 112 11.02 -7.67 4.55
N TYR A 113 10.08 -7.53 3.66
CA TYR A 113 10.30 -7.35 2.23
C TYR A 113 9.96 -5.91 1.86
N PHE A 114 10.88 -5.26 1.16
CA PHE A 114 10.77 -3.86 0.77
C PHE A 114 10.80 -3.72 -0.74
N PHE A 115 9.86 -2.97 -1.27
CA PHE A 115 9.89 -2.51 -2.65
C PHE A 115 10.79 -1.27 -2.74
N LYS A 116 11.80 -1.32 -3.60
CA LYS A 116 12.74 -0.23 -3.82
C LYS A 116 12.13 0.80 -4.76
N LEU A 117 11.37 1.71 -4.20
CA LEU A 117 10.69 2.75 -4.98
C LEU A 117 11.67 3.75 -5.60
N ASP A 118 12.80 3.99 -4.95
CA ASP A 118 13.87 4.87 -5.43
C ASP A 118 14.51 4.39 -6.74
N ASP A 119 14.55 3.09 -7.01
CA ASP A 119 15.00 2.54 -8.30
C ASP A 119 14.19 3.10 -9.50
N PHE A 120 12.99 3.61 -9.26
CA PHE A 120 12.05 4.10 -10.27
C PHE A 120 11.95 5.63 -10.32
N GLU A 121 12.74 6.35 -9.53
CA GLU A 121 12.63 7.81 -9.40
C GLU A 121 12.71 8.52 -10.73
N ASP A 122 13.73 8.24 -11.54
CA ASP A 122 13.92 8.87 -12.84
C ASP A 122 12.76 8.60 -13.81
N THR A 123 12.28 7.35 -13.85
CA THR A 123 11.15 6.96 -14.69
C THR A 123 9.87 7.69 -14.27
N LEU A 124 9.61 7.76 -12.97
CA LEU A 124 8.47 8.46 -12.42
C LEU A 124 8.53 9.96 -12.66
N ARG A 125 9.72 10.58 -12.52
CA ARG A 125 9.91 12.00 -12.81
C ARG A 125 9.61 12.33 -14.27
N ILE A 126 10.15 11.55 -15.21
CA ILE A 126 9.89 11.73 -16.65
C ILE A 126 8.40 11.59 -16.97
N TRP A 127 7.74 10.61 -16.36
CA TRP A 127 6.32 10.36 -16.60
C TRP A 127 5.41 11.43 -15.98
N LEU A 128 5.69 11.87 -14.76
CA LEU A 128 4.85 12.84 -14.03
C LEU A 128 5.07 14.29 -14.45
N PHE A 129 6.31 14.61 -14.87
CA PHE A 129 6.72 15.97 -15.27
C PHE A 129 7.20 15.97 -16.72
N PRO A 130 6.33 15.58 -17.67
CA PRO A 130 6.71 15.58 -19.07
C PRO A 130 6.98 17.01 -19.56
N ASP A 131 7.67 17.13 -20.69
CA ASP A 131 7.88 18.41 -21.37
C ASP A 131 6.55 19.13 -21.59
N ILE A 132 6.61 20.47 -21.69
CA ILE A 132 5.43 21.36 -21.79
C ILE A 132 4.48 21.01 -22.97
N THR A 133 4.98 20.27 -23.94
CA THR A 133 4.22 19.84 -25.14
C THR A 133 3.52 18.50 -24.97
N ALA A 134 3.86 17.73 -23.91
CA ALA A 134 3.27 16.42 -23.65
C ALA A 134 2.07 16.51 -22.71
N PRO A 135 1.09 15.59 -22.82
CA PRO A 135 -0.03 15.55 -21.90
C PRO A 135 0.43 15.35 -20.46
N ARG A 136 -0.15 16.09 -19.53
CA ARG A 136 0.09 15.90 -18.10
C ARG A 136 -0.74 14.76 -17.58
N HIS A 137 -0.13 13.92 -16.75
CA HIS A 137 -0.81 12.78 -16.11
C HIS A 137 -1.49 13.15 -14.78
N VAL A 138 -1.16 14.32 -14.22
CA VAL A 138 -1.70 14.81 -12.94
C VAL A 138 -2.02 16.30 -13.01
N GLN A 139 -2.89 16.76 -12.12
CA GLN A 139 -3.21 18.18 -11.96
C GLN A 139 -1.99 18.97 -11.42
N PRO A 140 -1.89 20.30 -11.70
CA PRO A 140 -0.75 21.11 -11.24
C PRO A 140 -0.52 21.08 -9.72
N GLU A 141 -1.58 21.12 -8.93
CA GLU A 141 -1.51 21.08 -7.48
C GLU A 141 -0.96 19.74 -6.97
N VAL A 142 -1.34 18.66 -7.65
CA VAL A 142 -0.84 17.30 -7.39
C VAL A 142 0.64 17.21 -7.75
N ALA A 143 1.04 17.77 -8.91
CA ALA A 143 2.42 17.81 -9.34
C ALA A 143 3.33 18.51 -8.31
N ASN A 144 2.90 19.65 -7.75
CA ASN A 144 3.64 20.36 -6.72
C ASN A 144 3.86 19.48 -5.47
N LYS A 145 2.84 18.72 -5.06
CA LYS A 145 2.97 17.81 -3.91
C LYS A 145 3.90 16.63 -4.19
N LEU A 146 3.86 16.09 -5.40
CA LEU A 146 4.75 15.03 -5.83
C LEU A 146 6.22 15.51 -5.84
N ASP A 147 6.48 16.74 -6.31
CA ASP A 147 7.82 17.32 -6.33
C ASP A 147 8.42 17.44 -4.92
N GLU A 148 7.62 17.78 -3.90
CA GLU A 148 8.06 17.76 -2.49
C GLU A 148 8.59 16.38 -2.08
N TRP A 149 7.89 15.30 -2.45
CA TRP A 149 8.31 13.93 -2.09
C TRP A 149 9.58 13.51 -2.85
N PHE A 150 9.69 13.85 -4.10
CA PHE A 150 10.91 13.62 -4.86
C PHE A 150 12.13 14.37 -4.27
N ASN A 151 11.94 15.63 -3.87
CA ASN A 151 12.99 16.44 -3.27
C ASN A 151 13.41 15.94 -1.88
N ALA A 152 12.50 15.29 -1.16
CA ALA A 152 12.79 14.60 0.11
C ALA A 152 13.49 13.23 -0.10
N GLY A 153 13.53 12.73 -1.34
CA GLY A 153 13.99 11.40 -1.73
C GLY A 153 12.95 10.31 -1.49
N LEU A 154 12.67 9.54 -2.54
CA LEU A 154 11.80 8.38 -2.43
C LEU A 154 12.47 7.31 -1.56
N LYS A 155 11.65 6.58 -0.81
CA LYS A 155 12.13 5.55 0.14
C LYS A 155 11.53 4.21 -0.21
N ASP A 156 12.31 3.17 0.13
CA ASP A 156 11.82 1.81 0.08
C ASP A 156 10.55 1.64 0.92
N TRP A 157 9.60 0.89 0.39
CA TRP A 157 8.32 0.65 1.03
C TRP A 157 8.21 -0.78 1.55
N ASP A 158 7.88 -0.95 2.82
CA ASP A 158 7.63 -2.26 3.41
C ASP A 158 6.31 -2.85 2.88
N ILE A 159 6.44 -3.88 2.04
CA ILE A 159 5.32 -4.56 1.38
C ILE A 159 4.90 -5.84 2.07
N SER A 160 5.44 -6.15 3.24
CA SER A 160 5.17 -7.38 3.96
C SER A 160 4.53 -7.17 5.33
N ARG A 161 3.76 -8.16 5.77
CA ARG A 161 3.19 -8.24 7.12
C ARG A 161 3.31 -9.66 7.64
N ASP A 162 3.56 -9.78 8.94
CA ASP A 162 3.62 -11.07 9.62
C ASP A 162 2.23 -11.65 9.89
N ALA A 163 2.13 -12.97 9.89
CA ALA A 163 0.93 -13.66 10.37
C ALA A 163 0.65 -13.34 11.85
N PRO A 164 -0.64 -13.31 12.29
CA PRO A 164 -1.84 -13.45 11.48
C PRO A 164 -2.20 -12.14 10.76
N TYR A 165 -2.39 -12.21 9.46
CA TYR A 165 -2.76 -11.04 8.65
C TYR A 165 -3.75 -11.45 7.56
N PHE A 166 -4.76 -10.59 7.29
CA PHE A 166 -5.68 -10.80 6.20
C PHE A 166 -5.06 -10.27 4.90
N GLY A 167 -4.83 -11.15 3.94
CA GLY A 167 -4.23 -10.80 2.67
C GLY A 167 -3.75 -12.04 1.92
N PHE A 168 -2.97 -11.84 0.87
CA PHE A 168 -2.34 -12.92 0.14
C PHE A 168 -0.93 -13.17 0.67
N GLU A 169 -0.60 -14.43 0.88
CA GLU A 169 0.76 -14.82 1.27
C GLU A 169 1.76 -14.50 0.15
N ILE A 170 2.92 -13.96 0.54
CA ILE A 170 4.00 -13.63 -0.39
C ILE A 170 4.58 -14.94 -0.94
N PRO A 171 4.72 -15.12 -2.26
CA PRO A 171 5.38 -16.28 -2.82
C PRO A 171 6.78 -16.48 -2.24
N ASP A 172 7.10 -17.74 -1.91
CA ASP A 172 8.40 -18.15 -1.34
C ASP A 172 8.75 -17.52 0.03
N ALA A 173 7.74 -16.98 0.75
CA ALA A 173 7.88 -16.38 2.08
C ALA A 173 6.76 -16.84 3.03
N PRO A 174 6.78 -18.08 3.51
CA PRO A 174 5.75 -18.64 4.38
C PRO A 174 5.51 -17.78 5.62
N GLY A 175 4.24 -17.51 5.94
CA GLY A 175 3.84 -16.67 7.07
C GLY A 175 4.01 -15.17 6.86
N LYS A 176 4.39 -14.74 5.64
CA LYS A 176 4.45 -13.34 5.24
C LYS A 176 3.35 -13.04 4.23
N TYR A 177 2.66 -11.94 4.43
CA TYR A 177 1.52 -11.51 3.63
C TYR A 177 1.81 -10.18 2.96
N PHE A 178 1.26 -9.95 1.78
CA PHE A 178 1.35 -8.64 1.14
C PHE A 178 0.65 -7.57 1.99
N TYR A 179 1.32 -6.45 2.15
CA TYR A 179 0.70 -5.25 2.67
C TYR A 179 -0.35 -4.73 1.70
N VAL A 180 -1.47 -4.27 2.22
CA VAL A 180 -2.65 -3.85 1.44
C VAL A 180 -2.33 -2.88 0.30
N TRP A 181 -1.34 -2.01 0.42
CA TRP A 181 -0.99 -1.06 -0.63
C TRP A 181 -0.16 -1.66 -1.77
N LEU A 182 0.27 -2.92 -1.67
CA LEU A 182 0.76 -3.65 -2.84
C LEU A 182 -0.40 -4.23 -3.64
N ASP A 183 -1.32 -4.94 -3.00
CA ASP A 183 -2.36 -5.69 -3.71
C ASP A 183 -3.62 -4.84 -4.01
N ALA A 184 -3.87 -3.75 -3.29
CA ALA A 184 -5.03 -2.91 -3.51
C ALA A 184 -5.03 -2.21 -4.88
N PRO A 185 -3.95 -1.55 -5.32
CA PRO A 185 -3.89 -0.99 -6.68
C PRO A 185 -3.98 -2.06 -7.78
N ILE A 186 -3.38 -3.24 -7.55
CA ILE A 186 -3.50 -4.37 -8.47
C ILE A 186 -4.96 -4.82 -8.62
N GLY A 187 -5.79 -4.57 -7.61
CA GLY A 187 -7.22 -4.79 -7.63
C GLY A 187 -7.95 -4.13 -8.80
N TYR A 188 -7.45 -3.01 -9.32
CA TYR A 188 -7.99 -2.38 -10.55
C TYR A 188 -7.81 -3.29 -11.77
N MET A 189 -6.61 -3.85 -11.94
CA MET A 189 -6.35 -4.84 -12.99
C MET A 189 -7.20 -6.11 -12.80
N ALA A 190 -7.29 -6.59 -11.57
CA ALA A 190 -8.04 -7.80 -11.23
C ALA A 190 -9.54 -7.64 -11.50
N SER A 191 -10.12 -6.50 -11.11
CA SER A 191 -11.52 -6.18 -11.41
C SER A 191 -11.77 -6.12 -12.91
N PHE A 192 -10.88 -5.47 -13.64
CA PHE A 192 -10.99 -5.37 -15.10
C PHE A 192 -10.79 -6.74 -15.79
N LYS A 193 -9.84 -7.56 -15.32
CA LYS A 193 -9.64 -8.93 -15.83
C LYS A 193 -10.90 -9.78 -15.65
N ASN A 194 -11.58 -9.65 -14.51
CA ASN A 194 -12.87 -10.30 -14.27
C ASN A 194 -13.96 -9.78 -15.20
N LEU A 195 -14.04 -8.46 -15.42
CA LEU A 195 -14.99 -7.86 -16.39
C LEU A 195 -14.75 -8.40 -17.80
N CYS A 196 -13.50 -8.44 -18.24
CA CYS A 196 -13.15 -8.98 -19.56
C CYS A 196 -13.60 -10.44 -19.73
N ALA A 197 -13.34 -11.28 -18.72
CA ALA A 197 -13.77 -12.68 -18.76
C ALA A 197 -15.28 -12.84 -18.87
N ARG A 198 -16.05 -12.01 -18.14
CA ARG A 198 -17.52 -12.00 -18.19
C ARG A 198 -18.07 -11.55 -19.54
N ASN A 199 -17.42 -10.57 -20.18
CA ASN A 199 -17.87 -9.93 -21.41
C ASN A 199 -17.18 -10.50 -22.66
N LYS A 200 -16.33 -11.53 -22.52
CA LYS A 200 -15.54 -12.13 -23.60
C LYS A 200 -14.64 -11.13 -24.33
N LEU A 201 -14.04 -10.21 -23.58
CA LEU A 201 -13.05 -9.25 -24.06
C LEU A 201 -11.65 -9.80 -23.84
N ASP A 202 -10.69 -9.43 -24.69
CA ASP A 202 -9.28 -9.74 -24.42
C ASP A 202 -8.71 -8.67 -23.45
N PHE A 203 -8.25 -9.14 -22.31
CA PHE A 203 -7.62 -8.27 -21.30
C PHE A 203 -6.37 -7.57 -21.84
N ASN A 204 -5.63 -8.22 -22.75
CA ASN A 204 -4.39 -7.67 -23.31
C ASN A 204 -4.63 -6.50 -24.27
N ASP A 205 -5.84 -6.37 -24.86
CA ASP A 205 -6.19 -5.22 -25.67
C ASP A 205 -6.15 -3.91 -24.86
N PHE A 206 -6.33 -4.02 -23.54
CA PHE A 206 -6.38 -2.87 -22.61
C PHE A 206 -5.11 -2.76 -21.74
N TRP A 207 -4.57 -3.88 -21.25
CA TRP A 207 -3.43 -3.90 -20.34
C TRP A 207 -2.15 -4.46 -20.99
N GLY A 208 -2.19 -4.77 -22.27
CA GLY A 208 -1.01 -5.20 -23.02
C GLY A 208 -0.07 -4.04 -23.31
N LYS A 209 1.20 -4.34 -23.58
CA LYS A 209 2.28 -3.37 -23.81
C LYS A 209 1.96 -2.35 -24.91
N ASP A 210 1.23 -2.76 -25.97
CA ASP A 210 0.93 -1.94 -27.13
C ASP A 210 -0.49 -1.33 -27.07
N SER A 211 -1.16 -1.49 -25.92
CA SER A 211 -2.49 -0.91 -25.70
C SER A 211 -2.48 0.61 -25.82
N LYS A 212 -3.59 1.15 -26.36
CA LYS A 212 -3.87 2.59 -26.40
C LYS A 212 -4.93 3.00 -25.38
N ALA A 213 -5.35 2.08 -24.52
CA ALA A 213 -6.30 2.37 -23.47
C ALA A 213 -5.68 3.33 -22.43
N GLU A 214 -6.51 4.22 -21.91
CA GLU A 214 -6.14 5.15 -20.85
C GLU A 214 -6.81 4.72 -19.54
N LEU A 215 -6.09 4.84 -18.45
CA LEU A 215 -6.58 4.55 -17.11
C LEU A 215 -6.69 5.84 -16.29
N TYR A 216 -7.90 6.18 -15.88
CA TYR A 216 -8.17 7.34 -15.05
C TYR A 216 -8.50 6.92 -13.63
N HIS A 217 -7.75 7.49 -12.66
CA HIS A 217 -7.97 7.27 -11.23
C HIS A 217 -8.64 8.50 -10.61
N PHE A 218 -9.84 8.30 -10.04
CA PHE A 218 -10.54 9.31 -9.23
C PHE A 218 -10.35 8.93 -7.75
N ILE A 219 -9.48 9.64 -7.07
CA ILE A 219 -8.99 9.26 -5.74
C ILE A 219 -8.99 10.43 -4.77
N GLY A 220 -9.04 10.15 -3.47
CA GLY A 220 -8.78 11.12 -2.41
C GLY A 220 -7.29 11.47 -2.31
N LYS A 221 -6.99 12.66 -1.80
CA LYS A 221 -5.61 13.16 -1.63
C LYS A 221 -4.74 12.24 -0.76
N ASP A 222 -5.33 11.53 0.18
CA ASP A 222 -4.62 10.72 1.17
C ASP A 222 -3.96 9.46 0.56
N ILE A 223 -4.41 9.05 -0.62
CA ILE A 223 -3.88 7.89 -1.34
C ILE A 223 -3.09 8.26 -2.59
N LEU A 224 -2.78 9.55 -2.75
CA LEU A 224 -2.04 10.06 -3.89
C LEU A 224 -0.66 9.42 -4.04
N TYR A 225 0.08 9.26 -2.93
CA TYR A 225 1.39 8.63 -2.93
C TYR A 225 1.38 7.24 -3.59
N PHE A 226 0.38 6.44 -3.25
CA PHE A 226 0.24 5.07 -3.77
C PHE A 226 -0.17 5.03 -5.24
N HIS A 227 -0.98 5.98 -5.72
CA HIS A 227 -1.48 5.98 -7.10
C HIS A 227 -0.57 6.70 -8.09
N ALA A 228 0.18 7.69 -7.65
CA ALA A 228 1.06 8.46 -8.53
C ALA A 228 2.52 7.99 -8.52
N LEU A 229 2.97 7.32 -7.46
CA LEU A 229 4.35 6.84 -7.34
C LEU A 229 4.42 5.31 -7.30
N PHE A 230 3.77 4.71 -6.32
CA PHE A 230 3.91 3.29 -6.03
C PHE A 230 3.30 2.40 -7.14
N TRP A 231 2.04 2.66 -7.50
CA TRP A 231 1.33 1.90 -8.52
C TRP A 231 1.96 1.98 -9.92
N PRO A 232 2.34 3.16 -10.43
CA PRO A 232 3.02 3.25 -11.72
C PRO A 232 4.40 2.60 -11.74
N ALA A 233 5.11 2.55 -10.62
CA ALA A 233 6.41 1.91 -10.51
C ALA A 233 6.35 0.38 -10.54
N MET A 234 5.24 -0.21 -10.07
CA MET A 234 5.01 -1.66 -10.07
C MET A 234 4.65 -2.17 -11.46
#